data_e6a1e19f26ce4bb3e5819fbbfd17440d
#
_entry.id   e6a1e19f26ce4bb3e5819fbbfd17440d
#
_cell.length_a   1.000
_cell.length_b   1.000
_cell.length_c   1.000
_cell.angle_alpha   90.00
_cell.angle_beta   90.00
_cell.angle_gamma   90.00
#
_symmetry.space_group_name_H-M   'P 1'
#
loop_
_entity.id
_entity.type
_entity.pdbx_description
1 polymer ?
#
loop_
_entity_poly.entity_id
_entity_poly.type
_entity_poly.pdbx_seq_one_letter_code
_entity_poly.pdbx_strand_id
1 'polypeptide(L)'
;VDVSTEVLKLRRADPDYTIFHGYILAPLPEFMTQAKQLGLKTKFMGTFWSMDNAIWAKSADVADGFMGVMPYRYYFDTEGKSPMLEKIRQIRPEYQSTGYMQGFLTAMLMTEAAKRTLDAKKELTAANMKASLNSIKDCGTGGIIGVPVSIPGNTVPVGRVYQYDGANKTMKQVSDWIKIAK
;
A
#
# COMPACT_ATOMS: atom_id res chain seq x y z
N VAL A 1 -11.45 -1.37 21.97
CA VAL A 1 -10.35 -2.33 22.25
C VAL A 1 -9.40 -1.66 23.20
N ASP A 2 -9.13 -2.25 24.37
CA ASP A 2 -8.16 -1.71 25.31
C ASP A 2 -6.75 -2.11 24.86
N VAL A 3 -5.88 -1.13 24.71
CA VAL A 3 -4.47 -1.28 24.30
C VAL A 3 -3.49 -0.75 25.35
N SER A 4 -3.98 -0.42 26.53
CA SER A 4 -3.20 0.24 27.58
C SER A 4 -1.96 -0.54 28.01
N THR A 5 -2.07 -1.86 28.09
CA THR A 5 -0.94 -2.73 28.44
C THR A 5 0.19 -2.65 27.40
N GLU A 6 -0.15 -2.67 26.12
CA GLU A 6 0.80 -2.62 24.99
C GLU A 6 1.45 -1.25 24.89
N VAL A 7 0.69 -0.17 25.11
CA VAL A 7 1.21 1.20 25.13
C VAL A 7 2.17 1.40 26.31
N LEU A 8 1.87 0.85 27.48
CA LEU A 8 2.79 0.90 28.62
C LEU A 8 4.08 0.09 28.37
N LYS A 9 4.01 -1.05 27.69
CA LYS A 9 5.21 -1.79 27.26
C LYS A 9 6.05 -0.95 26.28
N LEU A 10 5.40 -0.30 25.31
CA LEU A 10 6.08 0.59 24.36
C LEU A 10 6.76 1.76 25.10
N ARG A 11 6.06 2.37 26.07
CA ARG A 11 6.63 3.45 26.87
C ARG A 11 7.90 3.04 27.62
N ARG A 12 7.92 1.81 28.15
CA ARG A 12 9.10 1.27 28.86
C ARG A 12 10.27 0.98 27.92
N ALA A 13 9.96 0.56 26.69
CA ALA A 13 10.97 0.27 25.66
C ALA A 13 11.56 1.53 25.03
N ASP A 14 10.80 2.63 25.04
CA ASP A 14 11.15 3.97 24.53
C ASP A 14 11.91 3.94 23.17
N PRO A 15 11.36 3.28 22.12
CA PRO A 15 12.05 3.17 20.84
C PRO A 15 11.89 4.44 20.01
N ASP A 16 12.87 4.75 19.16
CA ASP A 16 12.78 5.83 18.19
C ASP A 16 11.69 5.59 17.14
N TYR A 17 11.49 4.32 16.76
CA TYR A 17 10.52 3.90 15.74
C TYR A 17 9.69 2.72 16.22
N THR A 18 8.39 2.78 15.94
CA THR A 18 7.44 1.69 16.17
C THR A 18 6.83 1.26 14.86
N ILE A 19 7.07 0.00 14.45
CA ILE A 19 6.53 -0.52 13.19
C ILE A 19 5.29 -1.33 13.48
N PHE A 20 4.16 -0.93 12.89
CA PHE A 20 2.91 -1.65 12.96
C PHE A 20 2.71 -2.52 11.72
N HIS A 21 2.59 -3.83 11.94
CA HIS A 21 2.25 -4.78 10.89
C HIS A 21 0.87 -5.34 11.14
N GLY A 22 -0.15 -4.70 10.59
CA GLY A 22 -1.53 -5.10 10.81
C GLY A 22 -2.51 -4.21 10.07
N TYR A 23 -3.79 -4.59 10.19
CA TYR A 23 -4.86 -3.87 9.55
C TYR A 23 -5.20 -2.59 10.31
N ILE A 24 -5.46 -1.52 9.58
CA ILE A 24 -5.60 -0.16 10.11
C ILE A 24 -6.85 0.07 10.97
N LEU A 25 -7.90 -0.75 10.84
CA LEU A 25 -9.23 -0.44 11.39
C LEU A 25 -9.27 -0.34 12.92
N ALA A 26 -8.60 -1.24 13.59
CA ALA A 26 -8.39 -1.23 15.03
C ALA A 26 -7.35 -2.31 15.36
N PRO A 27 -6.48 -2.12 16.32
CA PRO A 27 -6.50 -1.09 17.36
C PRO A 27 -5.56 0.11 17.10
N LEU A 28 -5.00 0.28 15.89
CA LEU A 28 -3.92 1.22 15.64
C LEU A 28 -4.26 2.69 15.98
N PRO A 29 -5.41 3.26 15.57
CA PRO A 29 -5.75 4.64 15.94
C PRO A 29 -5.83 4.85 17.45
N GLU A 30 -6.40 3.90 18.18
CA GLU A 30 -6.50 3.96 19.63
C GLU A 30 -5.11 3.87 20.27
N PHE A 31 -4.27 2.97 19.77
CA PHE A 31 -2.89 2.81 20.23
C PHE A 31 -2.09 4.10 20.08
N MET A 32 -2.18 4.75 18.93
CA MET A 32 -1.50 6.02 18.67
C MET A 32 -2.06 7.16 19.54
N THR A 33 -3.37 7.18 19.77
CA THR A 33 -4.02 8.15 20.65
C THR A 33 -3.50 8.04 22.07
N GLN A 34 -3.48 6.84 22.63
CA GLN A 34 -2.96 6.62 23.99
C GLN A 34 -1.46 6.89 24.08
N ALA A 35 -0.68 6.50 23.07
CA ALA A 35 0.74 6.80 23.02
C ALA A 35 1.02 8.32 23.03
N LYS A 36 0.25 9.09 22.26
CA LYS A 36 0.32 10.55 22.25
C LYS A 36 -0.06 11.16 23.60
N GLN A 37 -1.14 10.67 24.23
CA GLN A 37 -1.58 11.10 25.57
C GLN A 37 -0.51 10.85 26.64
N LEU A 38 0.24 9.78 26.52
CA LEU A 38 1.35 9.45 27.43
C LEU A 38 2.67 10.15 27.05
N GLY A 39 2.66 10.99 26.02
CA GLY A 39 3.82 11.77 25.60
C GLY A 39 4.93 10.98 24.94
N LEU A 40 4.64 9.80 24.37
CA LEU A 40 5.62 8.99 23.66
C LEU A 40 6.13 9.76 22.42
N LYS A 41 7.46 9.69 22.19
CA LYS A 41 8.16 10.37 21.11
C LYS A 41 8.39 9.49 19.89
N THR A 42 8.11 8.19 20.00
CA THR A 42 8.34 7.21 18.94
C THR A 42 7.63 7.62 17.64
N LYS A 43 8.29 7.41 16.50
CA LYS A 43 7.71 7.62 15.18
C LYS A 43 7.01 6.34 14.74
N PHE A 44 5.71 6.44 14.47
CA PHE A 44 4.94 5.30 14.00
C PHE A 44 5.10 5.08 12.50
N MET A 45 5.32 3.82 12.15
CA MET A 45 5.41 3.36 10.77
C MET A 45 4.54 2.12 10.56
N GLY A 46 4.15 1.86 9.34
CA GLY A 46 3.33 0.70 9.01
C GLY A 46 3.62 0.09 7.66
N THR A 47 3.02 -1.06 7.43
CA THR A 47 2.96 -1.68 6.11
C THR A 47 1.77 -1.12 5.31
N PHE A 48 1.62 -1.54 4.05
CA PHE A 48 0.52 -1.07 3.19
C PHE A 48 -0.88 -1.33 3.77
N TRP A 49 -1.05 -2.32 4.64
CA TRP A 49 -2.29 -2.59 5.35
C TRP A 49 -2.71 -1.46 6.30
N SER A 50 -1.76 -0.65 6.72
CA SER A 50 -1.99 0.51 7.59
C SER A 50 -2.11 1.82 6.82
N MET A 51 -2.01 1.80 5.49
CA MET A 51 -1.99 2.99 4.65
C MET A 51 -3.31 3.16 3.90
N ASP A 52 -4.33 3.69 4.58
CA ASP A 52 -5.62 4.00 3.99
C ASP A 52 -6.11 5.39 4.42
N ASN A 53 -6.23 6.29 3.46
CA ASN A 53 -6.61 7.68 3.71
C ASN A 53 -8.00 7.81 4.34
N ALA A 54 -8.95 6.97 3.96
CA ALA A 54 -10.32 7.05 4.47
C ALA A 54 -10.39 6.82 5.99
N ILE A 55 -9.47 6.03 6.53
CA ILE A 55 -9.40 5.72 7.96
C ILE A 55 -8.61 6.81 8.69
N TRP A 56 -7.43 7.17 8.17
CA TRP A 56 -6.62 8.21 8.75
C TRP A 56 -7.31 9.57 8.75
N ALA A 57 -8.16 9.86 7.77
CA ALA A 57 -8.94 11.11 7.74
C ALA A 57 -9.86 11.28 8.96
N LYS A 58 -10.24 10.20 9.64
CA LYS A 58 -11.04 10.23 10.88
C LYS A 58 -10.19 10.44 12.14
N SER A 59 -8.88 10.26 12.04
CA SER A 59 -7.92 10.34 13.15
C SER A 59 -6.73 11.22 12.79
N ALA A 60 -6.97 12.27 12.01
CA ALA A 60 -5.95 13.10 11.38
C ALA A 60 -4.95 13.70 12.38
N ASP A 61 -5.41 14.06 13.57
CA ASP A 61 -4.62 14.66 14.63
C ASP A 61 -3.59 13.71 15.26
N VAL A 62 -3.85 12.41 15.25
CA VAL A 62 -2.90 11.39 15.77
C VAL A 62 -2.13 10.70 14.66
N ALA A 63 -2.66 10.71 13.44
CA ALA A 63 -2.05 10.07 12.28
C ALA A 63 -1.04 10.96 11.56
N ASP A 64 -0.98 12.25 11.88
CA ASP A 64 -0.04 13.16 11.23
C ASP A 64 1.41 12.67 11.35
N GLY A 65 2.09 12.59 10.22
CA GLY A 65 3.46 12.05 10.17
C GLY A 65 3.58 10.52 10.12
N PHE A 66 2.47 9.76 10.22
CA PHE A 66 2.52 8.30 10.08
C PHE A 66 3.04 7.91 8.70
N MET A 67 4.05 7.04 8.66
CA MET A 67 4.67 6.58 7.43
C MET A 67 4.35 5.12 7.17
N GLY A 68 4.27 4.76 5.89
CA GLY A 68 4.12 3.35 5.53
C GLY A 68 4.57 3.05 4.11
N VAL A 69 4.89 1.78 3.88
CA VAL A 69 5.32 1.29 2.58
C VAL A 69 4.11 0.85 1.77
N MET A 70 4.00 1.35 0.53
CA MET A 70 2.98 0.92 -0.42
C MET A 70 3.66 0.30 -1.66
N PRO A 71 3.20 -0.85 -2.14
CA PRO A 71 3.74 -1.48 -3.35
C PRO A 71 3.18 -0.88 -4.65
N TYR A 72 2.28 0.08 -4.56
CA TYR A 72 1.63 0.79 -5.67
C TYR A 72 1.40 2.26 -5.29
N ARG A 73 1.08 3.10 -6.29
CA ARG A 73 0.83 4.52 -6.07
C ARG A 73 -0.39 4.75 -5.20
N TYR A 74 -0.29 5.77 -4.35
CA TYR A 74 -1.46 6.34 -3.68
C TYR A 74 -2.48 6.84 -4.72
N TYR A 75 -3.77 6.73 -4.40
CA TYR A 75 -4.84 7.04 -5.37
C TYR A 75 -4.77 8.45 -5.94
N PHE A 76 -4.44 9.44 -5.12
CA PHE A 76 -4.25 10.82 -5.53
C PHE A 76 -2.77 11.21 -5.75
N ASP A 77 -1.90 10.23 -5.94
CA ASP A 77 -0.51 10.50 -6.29
C ASP A 77 -0.43 11.29 -7.60
N THR A 78 0.19 12.47 -7.52
CA THR A 78 0.35 13.39 -8.65
C THR A 78 1.73 13.28 -9.28
N GLU A 79 2.67 12.62 -8.62
CA GLU A 79 4.03 12.49 -9.13
C GLU A 79 4.17 11.37 -10.17
N GLY A 80 4.81 11.73 -11.25
CA GLY A 80 5.08 10.83 -12.36
C GLY A 80 3.84 10.52 -13.20
N LYS A 81 4.03 9.87 -14.32
CA LYS A 81 2.95 9.54 -15.25
C LYS A 81 2.44 8.13 -14.95
N SER A 82 1.18 8.03 -14.55
CA SER A 82 0.45 6.78 -14.49
C SER A 82 -0.82 6.88 -15.34
N PRO A 83 -0.74 6.57 -16.66
CA PRO A 83 -1.89 6.67 -17.55
C PRO A 83 -3.07 5.81 -17.07
N MET A 84 -2.79 4.69 -16.41
CA MET A 84 -3.83 3.82 -15.88
C MET A 84 -4.52 4.46 -14.67
N LEU A 85 -3.78 5.05 -13.75
CA LEU A 85 -4.34 5.72 -12.58
C LEU A 85 -5.17 6.95 -13.00
N GLU A 86 -4.73 7.68 -14.00
CA GLU A 86 -5.49 8.79 -14.57
C GLU A 86 -6.83 8.34 -15.16
N LYS A 87 -6.86 7.22 -15.92
CA LYS A 87 -8.09 6.62 -16.42
C LYS A 87 -9.02 6.16 -15.29
N ILE A 88 -8.48 5.55 -14.25
CA ILE A 88 -9.28 5.13 -13.09
C ILE A 88 -9.95 6.34 -12.45
N ARG A 89 -9.21 7.44 -12.24
CA ARG A 89 -9.72 8.66 -11.64
C ARG A 89 -10.77 9.38 -12.51
N GLN A 90 -10.68 9.27 -13.83
CA GLN A 90 -11.73 9.78 -14.73
C GLN A 90 -13.06 9.04 -14.54
N ILE A 91 -13.02 7.74 -14.26
CA ILE A 91 -14.20 6.91 -14.05
C ILE A 91 -14.69 7.02 -12.59
N ARG A 92 -13.78 7.13 -11.64
CA ARG A 92 -14.01 7.21 -10.20
C ARG A 92 -13.21 8.35 -9.60
N PRO A 93 -13.74 9.59 -9.62
CA PRO A 93 -13.00 10.77 -9.14
C PRO A 93 -12.81 10.78 -7.64
N GLU A 94 -13.69 10.11 -6.87
CA GLU A 94 -13.57 10.04 -5.42
C GLU A 94 -12.47 9.08 -4.99
N TYR A 95 -11.92 9.32 -3.80
CA TYR A 95 -10.89 8.45 -3.23
C TYR A 95 -11.32 6.98 -3.23
N GLN A 96 -10.46 6.15 -3.74
CA GLN A 96 -10.59 4.70 -3.64
C GLN A 96 -9.58 4.14 -2.66
N SER A 97 -10.05 3.20 -1.84
CA SER A 97 -9.24 2.59 -0.77
C SER A 97 -8.02 1.83 -1.30
N THR A 98 -7.08 1.59 -0.39
CA THR A 98 -5.95 0.67 -0.63
C THR A 98 -6.40 -0.68 -1.15
N GLY A 99 -7.50 -1.24 -0.60
CA GLY A 99 -8.07 -2.50 -1.09
C GLY A 99 -8.56 -2.44 -2.53
N TYR A 100 -9.12 -1.29 -2.95
CA TYR A 100 -9.52 -1.10 -4.35
C TYR A 100 -8.29 -1.13 -5.29
N MET A 101 -7.23 -0.44 -4.93
CA MET A 101 -6.00 -0.40 -5.75
C MET A 101 -5.35 -1.79 -5.87
N GLN A 102 -5.34 -2.56 -4.79
CA GLN A 102 -4.90 -3.96 -4.81
C GLN A 102 -5.75 -4.82 -5.72
N GLY A 103 -7.08 -4.74 -5.58
CA GLY A 103 -8.02 -5.49 -6.40
C GLY A 103 -7.88 -5.16 -7.88
N PHE A 104 -7.75 -3.86 -8.20
CA PHE A 104 -7.54 -3.41 -9.57
C PHE A 104 -6.24 -3.97 -10.17
N LEU A 105 -5.12 -3.86 -9.45
CA LEU A 105 -3.84 -4.38 -9.89
C LEU A 105 -3.87 -5.90 -10.08
N THR A 106 -4.49 -6.61 -9.15
CA THR A 106 -4.70 -8.06 -9.25
C THR A 106 -5.51 -8.43 -10.48
N ALA A 107 -6.65 -7.77 -10.71
CA ALA A 107 -7.49 -8.02 -11.88
C ALA A 107 -6.74 -7.73 -13.18
N MET A 108 -5.95 -6.66 -13.23
CA MET A 108 -5.14 -6.32 -14.40
C MET A 108 -4.10 -7.41 -14.71
N LEU A 109 -3.38 -7.91 -13.71
CA LEU A 109 -2.40 -8.98 -13.89
C LEU A 109 -3.06 -10.30 -14.28
N MET A 110 -4.20 -10.63 -13.70
CA MET A 110 -4.98 -11.82 -14.08
C MET A 110 -5.53 -11.73 -15.50
N THR A 111 -5.97 -10.55 -15.93
CA THR A 111 -6.41 -10.31 -17.31
C THR A 111 -5.25 -10.47 -18.31
N GLU A 112 -4.07 -9.95 -17.96
CA GLU A 112 -2.87 -10.14 -18.77
C GLU A 112 -2.48 -11.63 -18.87
N ALA A 113 -2.56 -12.37 -17.75
CA ALA A 113 -2.31 -13.81 -17.76
C ALA A 113 -3.32 -14.58 -18.62
N ALA A 114 -4.60 -14.22 -18.54
CA ALA A 114 -5.66 -14.82 -19.38
C ALA A 114 -5.39 -14.54 -20.86
N LYS A 115 -5.08 -13.30 -21.20
CA LYS A 115 -4.73 -12.91 -22.57
C LYS A 115 -3.57 -13.75 -23.11
N ARG A 116 -2.47 -13.86 -22.38
CA ARG A 116 -1.29 -14.68 -22.76
C ARG A 116 -1.65 -16.15 -22.96
N THR A 117 -2.53 -16.69 -22.10
CA THR A 117 -3.01 -18.07 -22.22
C THR A 117 -3.78 -18.29 -23.51
N LEU A 118 -4.69 -17.38 -23.85
CA LEU A 118 -5.50 -17.45 -25.08
C LEU A 118 -4.64 -17.19 -26.34
N ASP A 119 -3.73 -16.23 -26.30
CA ASP A 119 -2.79 -15.95 -27.40
C ASP A 119 -1.92 -17.18 -27.73
N ALA A 120 -1.59 -17.98 -26.69
CA ALA A 120 -0.90 -19.26 -26.81
C ALA A 120 -1.83 -20.43 -27.24
N LYS A 121 -3.09 -20.15 -27.58
CA LYS A 121 -4.12 -21.13 -27.97
C LYS A 121 -4.33 -22.23 -26.91
N LYS A 122 -4.23 -21.88 -25.62
CA LYS A 122 -4.45 -22.79 -24.49
C LYS A 122 -5.79 -22.47 -23.80
N GLU A 123 -6.37 -23.48 -23.19
CA GLU A 123 -7.55 -23.33 -22.35
C GLU A 123 -7.25 -22.53 -21.06
N LEU A 124 -8.25 -21.80 -20.57
CA LEU A 124 -8.14 -21.04 -19.31
C LEU A 124 -8.25 -21.96 -18.07
N THR A 125 -7.32 -22.89 -17.94
CA THR A 125 -7.20 -23.73 -16.74
C THR A 125 -6.33 -23.03 -15.68
N ALA A 126 -6.47 -23.40 -14.41
CA ALA A 126 -5.63 -22.89 -13.33
C ALA A 126 -4.12 -23.08 -13.60
N ALA A 127 -3.75 -24.23 -14.16
CA ALA A 127 -2.36 -24.54 -14.50
C ALA A 127 -1.82 -23.64 -15.61
N ASN A 128 -2.58 -23.44 -16.68
CA ASN A 128 -2.19 -22.56 -17.79
C ASN A 128 -2.16 -21.10 -17.37
N MET A 129 -3.14 -20.66 -16.60
CA MET A 129 -3.19 -19.30 -16.03
C MET A 129 -1.98 -19.03 -15.12
N LYS A 130 -1.63 -19.97 -14.23
CA LYS A 130 -0.44 -19.87 -13.37
C LYS A 130 0.85 -19.79 -14.18
N ALA A 131 0.99 -20.61 -15.22
CA ALA A 131 2.15 -20.57 -16.11
C ALA A 131 2.25 -19.21 -16.83
N SER A 132 1.13 -18.69 -17.34
CA SER A 132 1.08 -17.39 -17.99
C SER A 132 1.38 -16.24 -17.02
N LEU A 133 0.84 -16.28 -15.80
CA LEU A 133 1.14 -15.29 -14.76
C LEU A 133 2.64 -15.27 -14.45
N ASN A 134 3.26 -16.42 -14.25
CA ASN A 134 4.70 -16.54 -14.02
C ASN A 134 5.57 -16.14 -15.22
N SER A 135 5.00 -16.04 -16.41
CA SER A 135 5.69 -15.56 -17.61
C SER A 135 5.71 -14.03 -17.72
N ILE A 136 4.98 -13.32 -16.87
CA ILE A 136 4.94 -11.86 -16.90
C ILE A 136 6.28 -11.30 -16.43
N LYS A 137 7.01 -10.67 -17.35
CA LYS A 137 8.28 -9.99 -17.10
C LYS A 137 8.17 -8.53 -17.55
N ASP A 138 8.81 -7.66 -16.80
CA ASP A 138 8.94 -6.23 -17.09
C ASP A 138 7.60 -5.53 -17.42
N CYS A 139 6.54 -5.94 -16.71
CA CYS A 139 5.22 -5.36 -16.87
C CYS A 139 5.17 -3.94 -16.28
N GLY A 140 4.85 -2.95 -17.12
CA GLY A 140 4.77 -1.54 -16.71
C GLY A 140 3.54 -1.18 -15.88
N THR A 141 2.59 -2.09 -15.67
CA THR A 141 1.35 -1.93 -14.89
C THR A 141 0.56 -0.63 -15.17
N GLY A 142 0.74 -0.02 -16.35
CA GLY A 142 0.19 1.30 -16.67
C GLY A 142 0.65 2.41 -15.72
N GLY A 143 1.79 2.20 -15.05
CA GLY A 143 2.38 3.13 -14.09
C GLY A 143 1.79 3.07 -12.68
N ILE A 144 0.86 2.15 -12.38
CA ILE A 144 0.33 1.97 -11.01
C ILE A 144 1.45 1.58 -10.04
N ILE A 145 2.34 0.70 -10.47
CA ILE A 145 3.66 0.52 -9.86
C ILE A 145 4.63 1.32 -10.72
N GLY A 146 5.38 2.24 -10.11
CA GLY A 146 6.19 3.22 -10.85
C GLY A 146 7.43 2.67 -11.53
N VAL A 147 7.68 1.36 -11.39
CA VAL A 147 8.75 0.62 -12.07
C VAL A 147 8.18 -0.65 -12.71
N PRO A 148 8.76 -1.16 -13.79
CA PRO A 148 8.35 -2.45 -14.35
C PRO A 148 8.52 -3.58 -13.34
N VAL A 149 7.56 -4.48 -13.31
CA VAL A 149 7.54 -5.62 -12.39
C VAL A 149 7.56 -6.94 -13.13
N SER A 150 8.23 -7.91 -12.53
CA SER A 150 8.25 -9.30 -12.99
C SER A 150 7.64 -10.16 -11.89
N ILE A 151 6.75 -11.08 -12.29
CA ILE A 151 5.97 -11.91 -11.37
C ILE A 151 6.59 -13.30 -11.06
N PRO A 152 7.65 -13.78 -11.72
CA PRO A 152 8.25 -15.06 -11.35
C PRO A 152 8.54 -15.14 -9.86
N GLY A 153 8.07 -16.19 -9.20
CA GLY A 153 8.20 -16.36 -7.75
C GLY A 153 7.10 -15.71 -6.92
N ASN A 154 6.02 -15.22 -7.56
CA ASN A 154 4.84 -14.61 -6.89
C ASN A 154 5.19 -13.40 -6.00
N THR A 155 6.19 -12.62 -6.37
CA THR A 155 6.65 -11.46 -5.60
C THR A 155 6.73 -10.20 -6.47
N VAL A 156 6.41 -9.07 -5.87
CA VAL A 156 6.66 -7.74 -6.42
C VAL A 156 7.62 -7.05 -5.46
N PRO A 157 8.95 -7.19 -5.65
CA PRO A 157 9.95 -6.76 -4.68
C PRO A 157 10.24 -5.26 -4.79
N VAL A 158 9.20 -4.44 -4.77
CA VAL A 158 9.31 -2.98 -4.82
C VAL A 158 8.30 -2.35 -3.88
N GLY A 159 8.64 -1.21 -3.34
CA GLY A 159 7.75 -0.38 -2.54
C GLY A 159 8.17 1.08 -2.56
N ARG A 160 7.30 1.92 -2.06
CA ARG A 160 7.48 3.35 -1.94
C ARG A 160 6.94 3.80 -0.60
N VAL A 161 7.64 4.69 0.07
CA VAL A 161 7.16 5.21 1.36
C VAL A 161 6.29 6.43 1.13
N TYR A 162 5.14 6.41 1.77
CA TYR A 162 4.24 7.56 1.88
C TYR A 162 4.12 7.98 3.33
N GLN A 163 3.84 9.26 3.55
CA GLN A 163 3.57 9.85 4.85
C GLN A 163 2.20 10.50 4.84
N TYR A 164 1.42 10.28 5.89
CA TYR A 164 0.13 10.92 6.06
C TYR A 164 0.33 12.39 6.49
N ASP A 165 -0.36 13.28 5.80
CA ASP A 165 -0.46 14.70 6.10
C ASP A 165 -1.83 14.96 6.74
N GLY A 166 -1.84 15.10 8.07
CA GLY A 166 -3.06 15.29 8.86
C GLY A 166 -3.78 16.59 8.54
N ALA A 167 -3.05 17.65 8.22
CA ALA A 167 -3.63 18.95 7.90
C ALA A 167 -4.44 18.92 6.59
N ASN A 168 -3.92 18.26 5.57
CA ASN A 168 -4.56 18.14 4.26
C ASN A 168 -5.35 16.83 4.10
N LYS A 169 -5.32 15.94 5.10
CA LYS A 169 -6.00 14.64 5.10
C LYS A 169 -5.65 13.81 3.86
N THR A 170 -4.38 13.78 3.50
CA THR A 170 -3.86 13.11 2.29
C THR A 170 -2.55 12.42 2.59
N MET A 171 -2.03 11.67 1.62
CA MET A 171 -0.72 11.04 1.71
C MET A 171 0.25 11.72 0.77
N LYS A 172 1.46 11.99 1.27
CA LYS A 172 2.58 12.53 0.50
C LYS A 172 3.62 11.43 0.30
N GLN A 173 4.16 11.36 -0.89
CA GLN A 173 5.34 10.57 -1.16
C GLN A 173 6.55 11.16 -0.42
N VAL A 174 7.34 10.28 0.20
CA VAL A 174 8.57 10.66 0.90
C VAL A 174 9.81 9.86 0.48
N SER A 175 9.65 8.92 -0.45
CA SER A 175 10.77 8.20 -1.07
C SER A 175 10.53 7.95 -2.56
N ASP A 176 11.58 7.66 -3.30
CA ASP A 176 11.49 7.00 -4.60
C ASP A 176 11.10 5.53 -4.45
N TRP A 177 10.96 4.84 -5.59
CA TRP A 177 10.71 3.41 -5.62
C TRP A 177 11.93 2.64 -5.14
N ILE A 178 11.76 1.90 -4.05
CA ILE A 178 12.80 1.09 -3.41
C ILE A 178 12.62 -0.34 -3.88
N LYS A 179 13.65 -0.89 -4.53
CA LYS A 179 13.71 -2.32 -4.86
C LYS A 179 14.34 -3.06 -3.70
N ILE A 180 13.68 -4.14 -3.26
CA ILE A 180 14.26 -5.04 -2.26
C ILE A 180 15.35 -5.83 -2.96
N ALA A 181 16.57 -5.74 -2.47
CA ALA A 181 17.67 -6.61 -2.91
C ALA A 181 17.31 -8.07 -2.59
N LYS A 182 17.59 -8.96 -3.56
CA LYS A 182 17.45 -10.39 -3.36
C LYS A 182 18.59 -10.93 -2.51
#